data_3b4c8a7cb6d728c3ec73608d68d3b473
#
_entry.id   3b4c8a7cb6d728c3ec73608d68d3b473
#
_cell.length_a   1.000
_cell.length_b   1.000
_cell.length_c   1.000
_cell.angle_alpha   90.00
_cell.angle_beta   90.00
_cell.angle_gamma   90.00
#
_symmetry.space_group_name_H-M   'P 1'
#
loop_
_entity.id
_entity.type
_entity.pdbx_description
1 polymer ?
#
loop_
_entity_poly.entity_id
_entity_poly.type
_entity_poly.pdbx_seq_one_letter_code
_entity_poly.pdbx_strand_id
1 'polypeptide(L)'
;MWRGENADLITAMIKGGDPTVSDEELAEIEQCACPGCGACSGMFTANSMNSLTEAIGLSLPGNGSILATHKNRIQLFRDAAQLIVKNALKYYEEGDDSVLPRSIATRDAFLNAMTLDIADRKSVV
;
A
#
# COMPACT_ATOMS: atom_id res chain seq x y z
N MET A 1 5.93 21.45 -2.84
CA MET A 1 6.17 22.11 -4.15
C MET A 1 7.58 22.67 -4.13
N TRP A 2 8.38 22.37 -5.11
CA TRP A 2 9.74 22.86 -5.27
C TRP A 2 9.73 24.01 -6.28
N ARG A 3 10.18 25.21 -5.87
CA ARG A 3 10.22 26.45 -6.71
C ARG A 3 8.92 26.77 -7.47
N GLY A 4 7.75 26.39 -6.92
CA GLY A 4 6.44 26.61 -7.52
C GLY A 4 5.95 25.49 -8.43
N GLU A 5 6.76 24.46 -8.68
CA GLU A 5 6.40 23.27 -9.46
C GLU A 5 6.09 22.07 -8.55
N ASN A 6 5.28 21.16 -9.03
CA ASN A 6 5.07 19.89 -8.36
C ASN A 6 6.34 19.05 -8.48
N ALA A 7 6.92 18.69 -7.34
CA ALA A 7 8.00 17.72 -7.27
C ALA A 7 7.43 16.43 -6.66
N ASP A 8 7.71 15.33 -7.30
CA ASP A 8 7.40 13.98 -6.84
C ASP A 8 8.67 13.12 -6.79
N LEU A 9 8.53 11.86 -6.39
CA LEU A 9 9.63 10.92 -6.32
C LEU A 9 10.36 10.77 -7.66
N ILE A 10 9.63 10.76 -8.78
CA ILE A 10 10.22 10.61 -10.11
C ILE A 10 11.06 11.84 -10.47
N THR A 11 10.56 13.03 -10.15
CA THR A 11 11.32 14.28 -10.32
C THR A 11 12.63 14.24 -9.53
N ALA A 12 12.59 13.79 -8.26
CA ALA A 12 13.78 13.64 -7.43
C ALA A 12 14.78 12.62 -8.01
N MET A 13 14.29 11.48 -8.52
CA MET A 13 15.14 10.47 -9.15
C MET A 13 15.82 10.98 -10.44
N ILE A 14 15.08 11.69 -11.29
CA ILE A 14 15.62 12.27 -12.54
C ILE A 14 16.70 13.30 -12.20
N LYS A 15 16.43 14.17 -11.25
CA LYS A 15 17.38 15.20 -10.80
C LYS A 15 18.60 14.62 -10.10
N GLY A 16 18.43 13.53 -9.35
CA GLY A 16 19.56 12.81 -8.74
C GLY A 16 20.49 12.12 -9.74
N GLY A 17 20.00 11.83 -10.95
CA GLY A 17 20.82 11.32 -12.05
C GLY A 17 21.44 12.41 -12.95
N ASP A 18 21.10 13.67 -12.72
CA ASP A 18 21.56 14.81 -13.53
C ASP A 18 22.86 15.41 -12.93
N PRO A 19 24.03 15.25 -13.59
CA PRO A 19 25.30 15.74 -13.06
C PRO A 19 25.41 17.27 -13.01
N THR A 20 24.44 18.00 -13.54
CA THR A 20 24.39 19.47 -13.51
C THR A 20 23.67 20.03 -12.28
N VAL A 21 22.98 19.17 -11.51
CA VAL A 21 22.26 19.54 -10.29
C VAL A 21 23.22 19.49 -9.10
N SER A 22 23.24 20.56 -8.29
CA SER A 22 24.09 20.58 -7.08
C SER A 22 23.48 19.76 -5.95
N ASP A 23 24.32 19.35 -4.99
CA ASP A 23 23.87 18.60 -3.81
C ASP A 23 22.84 19.39 -2.98
N GLU A 24 22.98 20.72 -2.91
CA GLU A 24 22.04 21.59 -2.21
C GLU A 24 20.67 21.60 -2.91
N GLU A 25 20.67 21.72 -4.25
CA GLU A 25 19.44 21.70 -5.04
C GLU A 25 18.77 20.33 -4.96
N LEU A 26 19.54 19.25 -4.98
CA LEU A 26 19.01 17.90 -4.82
C LEU A 26 18.37 17.71 -3.43
N ALA A 27 19.00 18.19 -2.37
CA ALA A 27 18.43 18.12 -1.02
C ALA A 27 17.10 18.90 -0.90
N GLU A 28 16.98 20.07 -1.55
CA GLU A 28 15.70 20.79 -1.60
C GLU A 28 14.60 20.00 -2.31
N ILE A 29 14.91 19.36 -3.42
CA ILE A 29 13.95 18.53 -4.17
C ILE A 29 13.51 17.33 -3.36
N GLU A 30 14.43 16.61 -2.73
CA GLU A 30 14.14 15.45 -1.89
C GLU A 30 13.18 15.79 -0.73
N GLN A 31 13.36 16.93 -0.08
CA GLN A 31 12.45 17.41 0.98
C GLN A 31 11.06 17.71 0.46
N CYS A 32 10.92 18.12 -0.79
CA CYS A 32 9.63 18.44 -1.41
C CYS A 32 8.93 17.24 -2.04
N ALA A 33 9.70 16.21 -2.46
CA ALA A 33 9.18 15.07 -3.20
C ALA A 33 8.28 14.15 -2.36
N CYS A 34 8.54 14.05 -1.04
CA CYS A 34 7.75 13.25 -0.10
C CYS A 34 7.41 14.06 1.15
N PRO A 35 6.46 15.00 1.08
CA PRO A 35 6.25 16.02 2.11
C PRO A 35 5.56 15.53 3.38
N GLY A 36 5.18 14.27 3.49
CA GLY A 36 4.43 13.77 4.64
C GLY A 36 4.65 12.29 4.95
N CYS A 37 4.36 11.90 6.20
CA CYS A 37 4.40 10.51 6.65
C CYS A 37 3.33 9.68 5.95
N GLY A 38 3.70 8.47 5.52
CA GLY A 38 2.80 7.51 4.90
C GLY A 38 2.26 7.96 3.54
N ALA A 39 2.88 8.97 2.93
CA ALA A 39 2.58 9.38 1.57
C ALA A 39 3.24 8.40 0.58
N CYS A 40 2.43 7.92 -0.36
CA CYS A 40 2.92 7.23 -1.54
C CYS A 40 2.34 7.98 -2.74
N SER A 41 3.18 8.63 -3.54
CA SER A 41 2.74 9.41 -4.70
C SER A 41 2.26 8.55 -5.87
N GLY A 42 2.37 7.23 -5.75
CA GLY A 42 1.85 6.25 -6.69
C GLY A 42 1.66 4.90 -5.99
N MET A 43 1.01 3.96 -6.64
CA MET A 43 0.92 2.58 -6.15
C MET A 43 2.23 1.82 -6.42
N PHE A 44 3.30 2.25 -5.73
CA PHE A 44 4.56 1.50 -5.72
C PHE A 44 4.43 0.27 -4.82
N THR A 45 5.53 -0.36 -4.43
CA THR A 45 5.54 -1.67 -3.77
C THR A 45 4.64 -1.75 -2.54
N ALA A 46 4.77 -0.84 -1.59
CA ALA A 46 4.03 -0.91 -0.32
C ALA A 46 2.52 -0.75 -0.52
N ASN A 47 2.09 0.25 -1.28
CA ASN A 47 0.68 0.50 -1.51
C ASN A 47 0.04 -0.57 -2.40
N SER A 48 0.74 -1.04 -3.45
CA SER A 48 0.30 -2.17 -4.27
C SER A 48 0.09 -3.42 -3.42
N MET A 49 1.04 -3.77 -2.56
CA MET A 49 0.90 -4.95 -1.69
C MET A 49 -0.27 -4.82 -0.71
N ASN A 50 -0.49 -3.66 -0.12
CA ASN A 50 -1.62 -3.41 0.75
C ASN A 50 -2.97 -3.56 0.03
N SER A 51 -3.07 -3.04 -1.18
CA SER A 51 -4.29 -3.13 -2.00
C SER A 51 -4.53 -4.54 -2.52
N LEU A 52 -3.48 -5.24 -2.97
CA LEU A 52 -3.57 -6.61 -3.45
C LEU A 52 -3.94 -7.59 -2.33
N THR A 53 -3.37 -7.46 -1.13
CA THR A 53 -3.75 -8.31 0.01
C THR A 53 -5.19 -8.09 0.45
N GLU A 54 -5.71 -6.86 0.33
CA GLU A 54 -7.13 -6.57 0.54
C GLU A 54 -8.00 -7.24 -0.54
N ALA A 55 -7.64 -7.12 -1.82
CA ALA A 55 -8.38 -7.71 -2.94
C ALA A 55 -8.38 -9.25 -2.91
N ILE A 56 -7.31 -9.88 -2.42
CA ILE A 56 -7.23 -11.34 -2.22
C ILE A 56 -8.06 -11.79 -0.99
N GLY A 57 -8.35 -10.88 -0.05
CA GLY A 57 -9.04 -11.19 1.20
C GLY A 57 -8.12 -11.59 2.36
N LEU A 58 -6.80 -11.38 2.22
CA LEU A 58 -5.81 -11.65 3.26
C LEU A 58 -5.60 -10.48 4.22
N SER A 59 -6.22 -9.34 3.96
CA SER A 59 -6.29 -8.20 4.88
C SER A 59 -7.70 -7.63 4.93
N LEU A 60 -7.98 -6.84 5.97
CA LEU A 60 -9.29 -6.23 6.15
C LEU A 60 -9.56 -5.14 5.11
N PRO A 61 -10.84 -4.91 4.75
CA PRO A 61 -11.24 -3.78 3.92
C PRO A 61 -10.73 -2.44 4.47
N GLY A 62 -10.18 -1.62 3.61
CA GLY A 62 -9.55 -0.36 3.97
C GLY A 62 -8.03 -0.44 4.19
N ASN A 63 -7.44 -1.63 4.14
CA ASN A 63 -5.99 -1.76 4.31
C ASN A 63 -5.18 -1.02 3.23
N GLY A 64 -5.61 -1.06 1.99
CA GLY A 64 -4.98 -0.36 0.87
C GLY A 64 -5.43 1.10 0.70
N SER A 65 -6.61 1.47 1.23
CA SER A 65 -7.24 2.77 0.97
C SER A 65 -7.21 3.76 2.14
N ILE A 66 -6.97 3.29 3.37
CA ILE A 66 -6.85 4.16 4.55
C ILE A 66 -5.40 4.61 4.70
N LEU A 67 -5.17 5.92 4.73
CA LEU A 67 -3.83 6.50 4.95
C LEU A 67 -3.22 5.98 6.25
N ALA A 68 -1.90 5.78 6.26
CA ALA A 68 -1.15 5.28 7.42
C ALA A 68 -1.33 6.17 8.67
N THR A 69 -1.50 7.48 8.48
CA THR A 69 -1.68 8.49 9.54
C THR A 69 -3.14 8.73 9.91
N HIS A 70 -4.11 8.10 9.22
CA HIS A 70 -5.52 8.32 9.48
C HIS A 70 -5.96 7.66 10.80
N LYS A 71 -6.80 8.36 11.57
CA LYS A 71 -7.31 7.88 12.89
C LYS A 71 -7.93 6.47 12.84
N ASN A 72 -8.59 6.12 11.75
CA ASN A 72 -9.23 4.81 11.57
C ASN A 72 -8.21 3.68 11.40
N ARG A 73 -6.94 3.98 11.12
CA ARG A 73 -5.89 2.96 10.96
C ARG A 73 -5.66 2.18 12.25
N ILE A 74 -5.72 2.84 13.39
CA ILE A 74 -5.59 2.19 14.71
C ILE A 74 -6.73 1.20 14.95
N GLN A 75 -7.96 1.56 14.57
CA GLN A 75 -9.09 0.66 14.70
C GLN A 75 -8.95 -0.54 13.77
N LEU A 76 -8.55 -0.33 12.53
CA LEU A 76 -8.28 -1.42 11.58
C LEU A 76 -7.28 -2.44 12.14
N PHE A 77 -6.21 -1.99 12.79
CA PHE A 77 -5.22 -2.88 13.41
C PHE A 77 -5.80 -3.67 14.58
N ARG A 78 -6.65 -3.06 15.39
CA ARG A 78 -7.34 -3.75 16.49
C ARG A 78 -8.29 -4.83 15.97
N ASP A 79 -9.08 -4.51 14.95
CA ASP A 79 -10.02 -5.43 14.33
C ASP A 79 -9.26 -6.60 13.68
N ALA A 80 -8.15 -6.34 13.00
CA ALA A 80 -7.29 -7.38 12.43
C ALA A 80 -6.71 -8.30 13.52
N ALA A 81 -6.23 -7.74 14.63
CA ALA A 81 -5.70 -8.52 15.74
C ALA A 81 -6.78 -9.42 16.38
N GLN A 82 -8.00 -8.91 16.56
CA GLN A 82 -9.10 -9.71 17.07
C GLN A 82 -9.51 -10.82 16.10
N LEU A 83 -9.55 -10.51 14.80
CA LEU A 83 -9.93 -11.47 13.78
C LEU A 83 -8.91 -12.61 13.68
N ILE A 84 -7.61 -12.31 13.71
CA ILE A 84 -6.58 -13.37 13.59
C ILE A 84 -6.62 -14.33 14.78
N VAL A 85 -6.85 -13.82 16.00
CA VAL A 85 -7.01 -14.66 17.18
C VAL A 85 -8.26 -15.54 17.04
N LYS A 86 -9.39 -14.96 16.64
CA LYS A 86 -10.63 -15.72 16.40
C LYS A 86 -10.44 -16.81 15.35
N ASN A 87 -9.77 -16.51 14.25
CA ASN A 87 -9.50 -17.48 13.19
C ASN A 87 -8.56 -18.59 13.67
N ALA A 88 -7.55 -18.26 14.47
CA ALA A 88 -6.66 -19.25 15.05
C ALA A 88 -7.43 -20.22 15.98
N LEU A 89 -8.30 -19.71 16.84
CA LEU A 89 -9.15 -20.56 17.71
C LEU A 89 -10.07 -21.45 16.88
N LYS A 90 -10.73 -20.92 15.86
CA LYS A 90 -11.56 -21.73 14.94
C LYS A 90 -10.78 -22.88 14.30
N TYR A 91 -9.57 -22.61 13.84
CA TYR A 91 -8.75 -23.65 13.23
C TYR A 91 -8.32 -24.71 14.26
N TYR A 92 -7.78 -24.31 15.42
CA TYR A 92 -7.20 -25.23 16.39
C TYR A 92 -8.23 -25.96 17.26
N GLU A 93 -9.38 -25.32 17.54
CA GLU A 93 -10.41 -25.90 18.42
C GLU A 93 -11.55 -26.56 17.64
N GLU A 94 -11.94 -25.99 16.49
CA GLU A 94 -13.07 -26.46 15.70
C GLU A 94 -12.66 -27.23 14.43
N GLY A 95 -11.38 -27.18 14.03
CA GLY A 95 -10.87 -27.78 12.81
C GLY A 95 -11.39 -27.09 11.54
N ASP A 96 -11.73 -25.81 11.62
CA ASP A 96 -12.27 -25.03 10.50
C ASP A 96 -11.17 -24.55 9.54
N ASP A 97 -10.96 -25.30 8.47
CA ASP A 97 -9.99 -24.98 7.43
C ASP A 97 -10.37 -23.77 6.56
N SER A 98 -11.62 -23.27 6.65
CA SER A 98 -12.07 -22.14 5.85
C SER A 98 -11.34 -20.83 6.19
N VAL A 99 -10.78 -20.74 7.39
CA VAL A 99 -10.05 -19.57 7.88
C VAL A 99 -8.57 -19.55 7.48
N LEU A 100 -8.08 -20.63 6.85
CA LEU A 100 -6.69 -20.69 6.41
C LEU A 100 -6.42 -19.79 5.20
N PRO A 101 -5.22 -19.20 5.09
CA PRO A 101 -4.87 -18.35 3.95
C PRO A 101 -5.11 -19.00 2.58
N ARG A 102 -4.83 -20.32 2.45
CA ARG A 102 -5.05 -21.05 1.19
C ARG A 102 -6.53 -21.22 0.83
N SER A 103 -7.41 -21.20 1.82
CA SER A 103 -8.86 -21.30 1.62
C SER A 103 -9.46 -19.94 1.23
N ILE A 104 -8.85 -18.84 1.69
CA ILE A 104 -9.22 -17.47 1.36
C ILE A 104 -8.67 -17.06 -0.01
N ALA A 105 -7.38 -17.31 -0.25
CA ALA A 105 -6.67 -16.95 -1.48
C ALA A 105 -7.00 -17.93 -2.61
N THR A 106 -8.25 -17.91 -3.07
CA THR A 106 -8.74 -18.73 -4.18
C THR A 106 -8.26 -18.21 -5.54
N ARG A 107 -8.43 -19.01 -6.60
CA ARG A 107 -8.15 -18.57 -7.96
C ARG A 107 -8.91 -17.29 -8.32
N ASP A 108 -10.18 -17.19 -7.94
CA ASP A 108 -11.00 -16.03 -8.25
C ASP A 108 -10.55 -14.79 -7.47
N ALA A 109 -10.10 -14.96 -6.22
CA ALA A 109 -9.48 -13.88 -5.45
C ALA A 109 -8.22 -13.33 -6.13
N PHE A 110 -7.36 -14.19 -6.67
CA PHE A 110 -6.20 -13.76 -7.46
C PHE A 110 -6.59 -13.07 -8.77
N LEU A 111 -7.61 -13.56 -9.49
CA LEU A 111 -8.09 -12.90 -10.70
C LEU A 111 -8.63 -11.50 -10.41
N ASN A 112 -9.36 -11.33 -9.31
CA ASN A 112 -9.83 -10.01 -8.85
C ASN A 112 -8.67 -9.08 -8.51
N ALA A 113 -7.66 -9.56 -7.80
CA ALA A 113 -6.48 -8.78 -7.46
C ALA A 113 -5.69 -8.36 -8.71
N MET A 114 -5.50 -9.26 -9.68
CA MET A 114 -4.87 -8.94 -10.97
C MET A 114 -5.68 -7.88 -11.75
N THR A 115 -7.00 -7.99 -11.74
CA THR A 115 -7.88 -7.01 -12.40
C THR A 115 -7.73 -5.63 -11.76
N LEU A 116 -7.66 -5.57 -10.43
CA LEU A 116 -7.43 -4.32 -9.68
C LEU A 116 -6.08 -3.71 -10.04
N ASP A 117 -5.00 -4.49 -10.03
CA ASP A 117 -3.66 -4.03 -10.34
C ASP A 117 -3.54 -3.49 -11.77
N ILE A 118 -4.13 -4.18 -12.74
CA ILE A 118 -4.17 -3.74 -14.14
C ILE A 118 -4.97 -2.44 -14.29
N ALA A 119 -6.11 -2.33 -13.62
CA ALA A 119 -6.97 -1.14 -13.69
C ALA A 119 -6.27 0.09 -13.10
N ASP A 120 -5.59 -0.07 -11.97
CA ASP A 120 -4.84 1.01 -11.33
C ASP A 120 -3.66 1.48 -12.18
N ARG A 121 -2.83 0.57 -12.66
CA ARG A 121 -1.67 0.90 -13.50
C ARG A 121 -2.03 1.54 -14.83
N LYS A 122 -3.23 1.31 -15.34
CA LYS A 122 -3.75 1.95 -16.55
C LYS A 122 -4.16 3.41 -16.34
N SER A 123 -4.45 3.81 -15.10
CA SER A 123 -4.85 5.18 -14.76
C SER A 123 -3.65 6.12 -14.52
N VAL A 124 -2.44 5.61 -14.50
CA VAL A 124 -1.19 6.36 -14.23
C VAL A 124 -0.37 6.65 -15.51
N VAL A 125 -0.88 6.26 -16.68
CA VAL A 125 -0.22 6.50 -17.99
C VAL A 125 -0.92 7.60 -18.77
#